data_c263b5a4284c50ab1fa037c4b6aa008f
#
_entry.id   c263b5a4284c50ab1fa037c4b6aa008f
#
_cell.length_a   1.000
_cell.length_b   1.000
_cell.length_c   1.000
_cell.angle_alpha   90.00
_cell.angle_beta   90.00
_cell.angle_gamma   90.00
#
_symmetry.space_group_name_H-M   'P 1'
#
loop_
_entity.id
_entity.type
_entity.pdbx_description
1 polymer ?
#
loop_
_entity_poly.entity_id
_entity_poly.type
_entity_poly.pdbx_seq_one_letter_code
_entity_poly.pdbx_strand_id
1 'polypeptide(L)'
;MILNKNDYPSLNALFGDYSEDEGITVFSMFDGISCGRIALQRANIKVKQYFTSEIDTYASAISRCNWHNTELGDITKVNFNDLPKLDLILCGAPCQDLSFAGHQKGFKEGTRSSLFFKLIECLENQEKRFGVKPQFIVEQVKMKKNNLETMENLLGVKGVMINSSNFSAQNRQRYYFCNFDIPEYKDKGILLKDILENGHTDRDKSHCIDANYFKGGNLKSYFEKHRRQLVFNRCLQVGEADIKGYESMR
;
A
#
# COMPACT_ATOMS: atom_id res chain seq x y z
N MET A 1 -14.42 8.97 8.36
CA MET A 1 -15.50 8.10 7.86
C MET A 1 -15.20 6.70 8.33
N ILE A 2 -15.96 6.19 9.28
CA ILE A 2 -15.79 4.83 9.83
C ILE A 2 -16.46 3.89 8.82
N LEU A 3 -15.71 2.92 8.28
CA LEU A 3 -16.26 1.87 7.45
C LEU A 3 -17.22 1.04 8.31
N ASN A 4 -18.46 0.87 7.85
CA ASN A 4 -19.46 0.12 8.60
C ASN A 4 -19.22 -1.38 8.35
N LYS A 5 -19.37 -2.20 9.42
CA LYS A 5 -19.25 -3.66 9.41
C LYS A 5 -20.07 -4.34 8.28
N ASN A 6 -21.18 -3.71 7.90
CA ASN A 6 -22.10 -4.23 6.87
C ASN A 6 -21.62 -3.98 5.43
N ASP A 7 -20.57 -3.16 5.24
CA ASP A 7 -20.05 -2.86 3.90
C ASP A 7 -19.16 -3.98 3.37
N TYR A 8 -18.66 -4.90 4.23
CA TYR A 8 -17.74 -5.99 3.85
C TYR A 8 -18.01 -7.29 4.65
N PRO A 9 -19.16 -7.92 4.46
CA PRO A 9 -19.49 -9.16 5.18
C PRO A 9 -18.52 -10.32 4.90
N SER A 10 -17.83 -10.28 3.77
CA SER A 10 -16.86 -11.33 3.36
C SER A 10 -15.56 -11.35 4.16
N LEU A 11 -15.15 -10.24 4.81
CA LEU A 11 -13.90 -10.22 5.57
C LEU A 11 -13.98 -11.05 6.86
N ASN A 12 -15.13 -11.08 7.53
CA ASN A 12 -15.34 -11.96 8.69
C ASN A 12 -15.35 -13.45 8.29
N ALA A 13 -15.83 -13.77 7.08
CA ALA A 13 -15.84 -15.14 6.57
C ALA A 13 -14.44 -15.67 6.25
N LEU A 14 -13.47 -14.79 5.98
CA LEU A 14 -12.08 -15.16 5.68
C LEU A 14 -11.33 -15.72 6.90
N PHE A 15 -11.64 -15.25 8.09
CA PHE A 15 -10.91 -15.58 9.31
C PHE A 15 -11.73 -16.41 10.33
N GLY A 16 -13.00 -16.71 10.03
CA GLY A 16 -13.90 -17.43 10.92
C GLY A 16 -14.50 -16.58 12.05
N ASP A 17 -15.34 -17.18 12.87
CA ASP A 17 -15.87 -16.55 14.08
C ASP A 17 -14.79 -16.55 15.15
N TYR A 18 -14.30 -15.36 15.52
CA TYR A 18 -13.39 -15.20 16.67
C TYR A 18 -14.20 -15.06 17.95
N SER A 19 -13.75 -15.69 19.03
CA SER A 19 -14.15 -15.27 20.36
C SER A 19 -13.69 -13.83 20.60
N GLU A 20 -14.36 -13.08 21.47
CA GLU A 20 -14.05 -11.64 21.67
C GLU A 20 -12.59 -11.38 22.12
N ASP A 21 -11.91 -12.39 22.67
CA ASP A 21 -10.52 -12.35 23.14
C ASP A 21 -9.48 -12.88 22.12
N GLU A 22 -9.92 -13.48 21.02
CA GLU A 22 -9.05 -14.05 20.00
C GLU A 22 -9.07 -13.20 18.74
N GLY A 23 -7.97 -12.57 18.40
CA GLY A 23 -7.76 -11.90 17.12
C GLY A 23 -6.83 -12.72 16.22
N ILE A 24 -6.55 -12.21 15.03
CA ILE A 24 -5.60 -12.83 14.10
C ILE A 24 -4.16 -12.49 14.48
N THR A 25 -3.26 -13.42 14.14
CA THR A 25 -1.80 -13.21 14.20
C THR A 25 -1.31 -12.77 12.83
N VAL A 26 -0.71 -11.59 12.78
CA VAL A 26 -0.31 -10.92 11.54
C VAL A 26 1.20 -10.75 11.49
N PHE A 27 1.79 -10.98 10.31
CA PHE A 27 3.14 -10.54 10.03
C PHE A 27 3.15 -9.54 8.86
N SER A 28 3.62 -8.33 9.14
CA SER A 28 3.75 -7.26 8.15
C SER A 28 5.22 -7.10 7.75
N MET A 29 5.53 -7.51 6.52
CA MET A 29 6.84 -7.37 5.92
C MET A 29 6.96 -6.03 5.22
N PHE A 30 8.04 -5.29 5.48
CA PHE A 30 8.25 -3.93 4.97
C PHE A 30 7.13 -3.00 5.43
N ASP A 31 6.86 -3.03 6.74
CA ASP A 31 5.67 -2.50 7.38
C ASP A 31 5.49 -0.98 7.24
N GLY A 32 6.60 -0.24 7.07
CA GLY A 32 6.57 1.21 7.04
C GLY A 32 6.04 1.77 8.38
N ILE A 33 5.01 2.59 8.31
CA ILE A 33 4.36 3.21 9.47
C ILE A 33 3.17 2.41 10.01
N SER A 34 3.08 1.12 9.72
CA SER A 34 1.98 0.21 10.10
C SER A 34 0.61 0.56 9.50
N CYS A 35 0.58 0.99 8.23
CA CYS A 35 -0.68 1.23 7.53
C CYS A 35 -1.57 -0.02 7.43
N GLY A 36 -0.97 -1.22 7.36
CA GLY A 36 -1.70 -2.49 7.40
C GLY A 36 -2.51 -2.65 8.69
N ARG A 37 -1.94 -2.27 9.84
CA ARG A 37 -2.63 -2.30 11.13
C ARG A 37 -3.84 -1.36 11.16
N ILE A 38 -3.69 -0.15 10.60
CA ILE A 38 -4.80 0.80 10.47
C ILE A 38 -5.90 0.22 9.57
N ALA A 39 -5.52 -0.45 8.47
CA ALA A 39 -6.48 -1.07 7.57
C ALA A 39 -7.29 -2.17 8.26
N LEU A 40 -6.63 -3.04 9.04
CA LEU A 40 -7.30 -4.09 9.83
C LEU A 40 -8.25 -3.49 10.88
N GLN A 41 -7.81 -2.45 11.60
CA GLN A 41 -8.65 -1.74 12.55
C GLN A 41 -9.89 -1.15 11.88
N ARG A 42 -9.73 -0.50 10.72
CA ARG A 42 -10.85 0.07 9.95
C ARG A 42 -11.79 -1.00 9.40
N ALA A 43 -11.27 -2.18 9.08
CA ALA A 43 -12.05 -3.34 8.69
C ALA A 43 -12.71 -4.05 9.89
N ASN A 44 -12.49 -3.56 11.12
CA ASN A 44 -12.94 -4.16 12.37
C ASN A 44 -12.46 -5.60 12.57
N ILE A 45 -11.24 -5.90 12.06
CA ILE A 45 -10.56 -7.17 12.27
C ILE A 45 -9.71 -7.04 13.54
N LYS A 46 -10.01 -7.86 14.55
CA LYS A 46 -9.22 -7.90 15.78
C LYS A 46 -7.85 -8.52 15.51
N VAL A 47 -6.82 -7.92 16.06
CA VAL A 47 -5.44 -8.40 15.94
C VAL A 47 -4.92 -8.78 17.31
N LYS A 48 -4.60 -10.07 17.47
CA LYS A 48 -4.03 -10.64 18.69
C LYS A 48 -2.53 -10.33 18.79
N GLN A 49 -1.79 -10.59 17.72
CA GLN A 49 -0.36 -10.32 17.62
C GLN A 49 -0.05 -9.69 16.27
N TYR A 50 0.85 -8.71 16.27
CA TYR A 50 1.29 -8.04 15.05
C TYR A 50 2.81 -7.95 15.05
N PHE A 51 3.43 -8.75 14.19
CA PHE A 51 4.86 -8.76 13.95
C PHE A 51 5.17 -7.81 12.80
N THR A 52 6.25 -7.03 12.92
CA THR A 52 6.68 -6.09 11.88
C THR A 52 8.13 -6.32 11.51
N SER A 53 8.43 -6.21 10.23
CA SER A 53 9.80 -6.08 9.73
C SER A 53 9.91 -4.79 8.94
N GLU A 54 10.73 -3.87 9.46
CA GLU A 54 11.03 -2.56 8.87
C GLU A 54 12.44 -2.13 9.28
N ILE A 55 13.19 -1.53 8.34
CA ILE A 55 14.55 -1.05 8.57
C ILE A 55 14.64 0.48 8.69
N ASP A 56 13.62 1.19 8.22
CA ASP A 56 13.56 2.65 8.35
C ASP A 56 13.20 3.03 9.79
N THR A 57 14.18 3.61 10.49
CA THR A 57 14.03 3.97 11.90
C THR A 57 12.99 5.05 12.14
N TYR A 58 12.75 5.95 11.17
CA TYR A 58 11.69 6.97 11.27
C TYR A 58 10.31 6.35 11.11
N ALA A 59 10.15 5.43 10.15
CA ALA A 59 8.90 4.71 9.97
C ALA A 59 8.57 3.87 11.21
N SER A 60 9.55 3.12 11.74
CA SER A 60 9.41 2.35 12.98
C SER A 60 9.06 3.24 14.18
N ALA A 61 9.66 4.44 14.29
CA ALA A 61 9.33 5.38 15.35
C ALA A 61 7.86 5.83 15.30
N ILE A 62 7.33 6.13 14.10
CA ILE A 62 5.92 6.47 13.91
C ILE A 62 5.01 5.28 14.28
N SER A 63 5.39 4.06 13.85
CA SER A 63 4.67 2.85 14.22
C SER A 63 4.58 2.69 15.73
N ARG A 64 5.70 2.81 16.46
CA ARG A 64 5.75 2.71 17.93
C ARG A 64 4.91 3.76 18.66
N CYS A 65 4.79 4.97 18.10
CA CYS A 65 3.93 6.01 18.69
C CYS A 65 2.44 5.64 18.70
N ASN A 66 2.04 4.75 17.77
CA ASN A 66 0.63 4.39 17.57
C ASN A 66 0.30 2.97 18.06
N TRP A 67 1.28 2.06 18.06
CA TRP A 67 1.06 0.64 18.26
C TRP A 67 2.14 -0.03 19.10
N HIS A 68 1.75 -1.05 19.85
CA HIS A 68 2.68 -1.98 20.51
C HIS A 68 2.85 -3.24 19.63
N ASN A 69 3.61 -3.11 18.56
CA ASN A 69 3.93 -4.21 17.66
C ASN A 69 5.18 -4.97 18.12
N THR A 70 5.33 -6.24 17.75
CA THR A 70 6.57 -6.99 17.92
C THR A 70 7.49 -6.71 16.74
N GLU A 71 8.52 -5.90 16.94
CA GLU A 71 9.45 -5.49 15.90
C GLU A 71 10.54 -6.54 15.69
N LEU A 72 10.71 -7.02 14.45
CA LEU A 72 11.71 -8.00 14.05
C LEU A 72 12.89 -7.36 13.29
N GLY A 73 12.78 -6.07 12.92
CA GLY A 73 13.82 -5.33 12.22
C GLY A 73 14.02 -5.78 10.77
N ASP A 74 15.26 -6.07 10.40
CA ASP A 74 15.65 -6.43 9.03
C ASP A 74 15.11 -7.82 8.63
N ILE A 75 14.29 -7.88 7.59
CA ILE A 75 13.68 -9.11 7.08
C ILE A 75 14.69 -10.19 6.69
N THR A 76 15.90 -9.80 6.30
CA THR A 76 16.97 -10.73 5.93
C THR A 76 17.54 -11.48 7.14
N LYS A 77 17.28 -10.99 8.34
CA LYS A 77 17.74 -11.55 9.62
C LYS A 77 16.63 -12.29 10.39
N VAL A 78 15.40 -12.19 9.92
CA VAL A 78 14.27 -12.87 10.58
C VAL A 78 14.36 -14.37 10.37
N ASN A 79 14.37 -15.11 11.48
CA ASN A 79 14.21 -16.57 11.46
C ASN A 79 12.70 -16.89 11.50
N PHE A 80 12.15 -17.34 10.40
CA PHE A 80 10.71 -17.66 10.31
C PHE A 80 10.29 -18.84 11.19
N ASN A 81 11.23 -19.65 11.69
CA ASN A 81 10.94 -20.70 12.65
C ASN A 81 10.55 -20.18 14.04
N ASP A 82 10.91 -18.94 14.35
CA ASP A 82 10.56 -18.31 15.63
C ASP A 82 9.16 -17.66 15.62
N LEU A 83 8.54 -17.55 14.44
CA LEU A 83 7.19 -17.03 14.31
C LEU A 83 6.16 -18.10 14.71
N PRO A 84 5.07 -17.71 15.40
CA PRO A 84 3.93 -18.60 15.61
C PRO A 84 3.21 -18.89 14.28
N LYS A 85 2.13 -19.67 14.35
CA LYS A 85 1.20 -19.80 13.23
C LYS A 85 0.64 -18.41 12.88
N LEU A 86 0.79 -18.04 11.62
CA LEU A 86 0.29 -16.77 11.09
C LEU A 86 -1.07 -16.99 10.41
N ASP A 87 -1.98 -16.08 10.63
CA ASP A 87 -3.27 -16.04 9.92
C ASP A 87 -3.19 -15.16 8.67
N LEU A 88 -2.42 -14.06 8.76
CA LEU A 88 -2.28 -13.10 7.66
C LEU A 88 -0.84 -12.61 7.53
N ILE A 89 -0.36 -12.55 6.27
CA ILE A 89 0.88 -11.86 5.91
C ILE A 89 0.54 -10.63 5.06
N LEU A 90 1.02 -9.47 5.46
CA LEU A 90 1.01 -8.23 4.67
C LEU A 90 2.41 -7.99 4.13
N CYS A 91 2.53 -7.64 2.83
CA CYS A 91 3.82 -7.42 2.22
C CYS A 91 3.78 -6.25 1.23
N GLY A 92 4.60 -5.24 1.49
CA GLY A 92 4.86 -4.12 0.58
C GLY A 92 6.33 -4.08 0.16
N ALA A 93 6.84 -5.17 -0.44
CA ALA A 93 8.27 -5.29 -0.78
C ALA A 93 8.77 -4.14 -1.66
N PRO A 94 10.02 -3.64 -1.45
CA PRO A 94 10.59 -2.59 -2.27
C PRO A 94 10.58 -2.93 -3.77
N CYS A 95 10.04 -2.02 -4.57
CA CYS A 95 9.79 -2.24 -6.00
C CYS A 95 10.70 -1.42 -6.92
N GLN A 96 11.80 -0.88 -6.41
CA GLN A 96 12.65 0.08 -7.15
C GLN A 96 13.19 -0.49 -8.47
N ASP A 97 13.36 -1.80 -8.56
CA ASP A 97 13.83 -2.48 -9.75
C ASP A 97 12.69 -2.99 -10.65
N LEU A 98 11.44 -2.97 -10.17
CA LEU A 98 10.25 -3.44 -10.88
C LEU A 98 9.40 -2.30 -11.46
N SER A 99 9.46 -1.10 -10.87
CA SER A 99 8.58 -0.01 -11.22
C SER A 99 8.93 0.63 -12.58
N PHE A 100 7.94 1.21 -13.25
CA PHE A 100 8.17 2.02 -14.46
C PHE A 100 9.03 3.27 -14.21
N ALA A 101 9.05 3.77 -12.98
CA ALA A 101 9.86 4.92 -12.57
C ALA A 101 11.27 4.54 -12.08
N GLY A 102 11.55 3.25 -11.89
CA GLY A 102 12.83 2.72 -11.43
C GLY A 102 13.70 2.18 -12.58
N HIS A 103 14.80 1.52 -12.20
CA HIS A 103 15.77 0.97 -13.17
C HIS A 103 15.26 -0.27 -13.94
N GLN A 104 14.07 -0.79 -13.63
CA GLN A 104 13.41 -1.91 -14.30
C GLN A 104 14.31 -3.16 -14.47
N LYS A 105 15.17 -3.45 -13.48
CA LYS A 105 16.12 -4.57 -13.51
C LYS A 105 15.46 -5.96 -13.37
N GLY A 106 14.17 -6.00 -12.99
CA GLY A 106 13.44 -7.24 -12.78
C GLY A 106 13.85 -7.99 -11.50
N PHE A 107 13.47 -9.27 -11.43
CA PHE A 107 13.82 -10.17 -10.34
C PHE A 107 15.21 -10.76 -10.57
N LYS A 108 16.26 -10.05 -10.14
CA LYS A 108 17.64 -10.54 -10.20
C LYS A 108 18.20 -10.70 -8.80
N GLU A 109 19.01 -11.73 -8.61
CA GLU A 109 19.76 -11.92 -7.36
C GLU A 109 20.64 -10.68 -7.05
N GLY A 110 20.69 -10.28 -5.79
CA GLY A 110 21.42 -9.07 -5.36
C GLY A 110 20.69 -7.75 -5.63
N THR A 111 19.48 -7.75 -6.20
CA THR A 111 18.64 -6.57 -6.36
C THR A 111 17.69 -6.41 -5.17
N ARG A 112 17.13 -5.19 -4.97
CA ARG A 112 16.11 -4.98 -3.91
C ARG A 112 14.83 -5.78 -4.13
N SER A 113 14.52 -6.12 -5.36
CA SER A 113 13.40 -7.02 -5.70
C SER A 113 13.62 -8.45 -5.22
N SER A 114 14.88 -8.86 -4.95
CA SER A 114 15.17 -10.16 -4.35
C SER A 114 14.60 -10.33 -2.94
N LEU A 115 14.35 -9.23 -2.23
CA LEU A 115 13.69 -9.24 -0.92
C LEU A 115 12.25 -9.79 -0.97
N PHE A 116 11.60 -9.76 -2.14
CA PHE A 116 10.31 -10.40 -2.36
C PHE A 116 10.35 -11.91 -2.09
N PHE A 117 11.49 -12.58 -2.36
CA PHE A 117 11.62 -14.02 -2.08
C PHE A 117 11.54 -14.35 -0.60
N LYS A 118 11.76 -13.38 0.31
CA LYS A 118 11.55 -13.59 1.74
C LYS A 118 10.07 -13.85 2.07
N LEU A 119 9.15 -13.29 1.29
CA LEU A 119 7.74 -13.64 1.41
C LEU A 119 7.49 -15.10 1.03
N ILE A 120 8.05 -15.56 -0.09
CA ILE A 120 7.88 -16.95 -0.54
C ILE A 120 8.45 -17.91 0.51
N GLU A 121 9.68 -17.64 1.01
CA GLU A 121 10.32 -18.42 2.07
C GLU A 121 9.44 -18.48 3.33
N CYS A 122 8.84 -17.38 3.74
CA CYS A 122 7.95 -17.35 4.90
C CYS A 122 6.66 -18.14 4.66
N LEU A 123 6.03 -18.03 3.50
CA LEU A 123 4.83 -18.78 3.14
C LEU A 123 5.09 -20.30 3.17
N GLU A 124 6.20 -20.73 2.55
CA GLU A 124 6.61 -22.14 2.53
C GLU A 124 6.94 -22.66 3.93
N ASN A 125 7.64 -21.85 4.75
CA ASN A 125 7.94 -22.20 6.15
C ASN A 125 6.67 -22.40 6.97
N GLN A 126 5.70 -21.48 6.86
CA GLN A 126 4.42 -21.56 7.57
C GLN A 126 3.62 -22.79 7.13
N GLU A 127 3.51 -23.03 5.83
CA GLU A 127 2.81 -24.19 5.29
C GLU A 127 3.45 -25.51 5.74
N LYS A 128 4.78 -25.61 5.69
CA LYS A 128 5.53 -26.78 6.14
C LYS A 128 5.34 -27.08 7.64
N ARG A 129 5.33 -26.03 8.48
CA ARG A 129 5.26 -26.18 9.95
C ARG A 129 3.85 -26.42 10.46
N PHE A 130 2.86 -25.80 9.85
CA PHE A 130 1.50 -25.75 10.38
C PHE A 130 0.46 -26.43 9.46
N GLY A 131 0.89 -26.92 8.28
CA GLY A 131 0.00 -27.60 7.32
C GLY A 131 -0.96 -26.70 6.58
N VAL A 132 -0.91 -25.39 6.82
CA VAL A 132 -1.80 -24.39 6.19
C VAL A 132 -0.99 -23.17 5.81
N LYS A 133 -1.19 -22.72 4.56
CA LYS A 133 -0.62 -21.46 4.07
C LYS A 133 -1.43 -20.28 4.64
N PRO A 134 -0.79 -19.28 5.24
CA PRO A 134 -1.48 -18.07 5.70
C PRO A 134 -2.21 -17.34 4.57
N GLN A 135 -3.25 -16.60 4.91
CA GLN A 135 -3.77 -15.59 4.00
C GLN A 135 -2.68 -14.53 3.73
N PHE A 136 -2.65 -13.96 2.54
CA PHE A 136 -1.71 -12.89 2.28
C PHE A 136 -2.28 -11.77 1.40
N ILE A 137 -1.76 -10.58 1.61
CA ILE A 137 -1.97 -9.40 0.76
C ILE A 137 -0.60 -8.84 0.39
N VAL A 138 -0.30 -8.81 -0.89
CA VAL A 138 0.93 -8.21 -1.42
C VAL A 138 0.57 -6.98 -2.24
N GLU A 139 1.07 -5.81 -1.84
CA GLU A 139 0.91 -4.57 -2.60
C GLU A 139 2.14 -4.30 -3.44
N GLN A 140 1.93 -3.95 -4.72
CA GLN A 140 3.01 -3.57 -5.61
C GLN A 140 2.63 -2.44 -6.57
N VAL A 141 3.63 -1.71 -7.00
CA VAL A 141 3.47 -0.68 -8.03
C VAL A 141 3.06 -1.28 -9.37
N LYS A 142 2.49 -0.44 -10.23
CA LYS A 142 2.29 -0.79 -11.64
C LYS A 142 3.64 -1.14 -12.29
N MET A 143 3.71 -2.30 -12.93
CA MET A 143 4.93 -2.87 -13.50
C MET A 143 4.72 -3.36 -14.95
N LYS A 144 5.80 -3.74 -15.62
CA LYS A 144 5.73 -4.37 -16.95
C LYS A 144 5.06 -5.73 -16.87
N LYS A 145 4.44 -6.14 -17.98
CA LYS A 145 3.71 -7.42 -18.12
C LYS A 145 4.56 -8.62 -17.69
N ASN A 146 5.80 -8.72 -18.14
CA ASN A 146 6.68 -9.84 -17.78
C ASN A 146 6.93 -9.93 -16.25
N ASN A 147 7.10 -8.78 -15.56
CA ASN A 147 7.28 -8.77 -14.12
C ASN A 147 5.99 -9.16 -13.39
N LEU A 148 4.84 -8.72 -13.92
CA LEU A 148 3.53 -9.10 -13.39
C LEU A 148 3.33 -10.62 -13.50
N GLU A 149 3.54 -11.19 -14.67
CA GLU A 149 3.44 -12.64 -14.93
C GLU A 149 4.39 -13.43 -14.01
N THR A 150 5.61 -12.93 -13.80
CA THR A 150 6.57 -13.55 -12.86
C THR A 150 6.02 -13.56 -11.43
N MET A 151 5.47 -12.45 -10.95
CA MET A 151 4.87 -12.39 -9.60
C MET A 151 3.65 -13.29 -9.48
N GLU A 152 2.77 -13.29 -10.49
CA GLU A 152 1.60 -14.16 -10.53
C GLU A 152 1.99 -15.64 -10.44
N ASN A 153 3.02 -16.04 -11.19
CA ASN A 153 3.51 -17.43 -11.16
C ASN A 153 4.14 -17.80 -9.81
N LEU A 154 4.93 -16.89 -9.19
CA LEU A 154 5.56 -17.12 -7.89
C LEU A 154 4.53 -17.21 -6.74
N LEU A 155 3.50 -16.38 -6.78
CA LEU A 155 2.45 -16.35 -5.75
C LEU A 155 1.32 -17.34 -6.00
N GLY A 156 1.18 -17.84 -7.24
CA GLY A 156 0.09 -18.71 -7.65
C GLY A 156 -1.28 -18.01 -7.73
N VAL A 157 -1.30 -16.67 -7.77
CA VAL A 157 -2.53 -15.86 -7.81
C VAL A 157 -2.41 -14.73 -8.81
N LYS A 158 -3.56 -14.23 -9.30
CA LYS A 158 -3.59 -13.10 -10.22
C LYS A 158 -3.50 -11.76 -9.50
N GLY A 159 -2.77 -10.83 -10.09
CA GLY A 159 -2.67 -9.46 -9.60
C GLY A 159 -3.89 -8.62 -10.01
N VAL A 160 -4.61 -8.08 -9.04
CA VAL A 160 -5.76 -7.18 -9.27
C VAL A 160 -5.29 -5.74 -9.18
N MET A 161 -5.50 -4.97 -10.26
CA MET A 161 -5.19 -3.53 -10.26
C MET A 161 -6.29 -2.76 -9.54
N ILE A 162 -5.94 -2.09 -8.46
CA ILE A 162 -6.84 -1.20 -7.73
C ILE A 162 -6.30 0.22 -7.77
N ASN A 163 -7.18 1.18 -8.03
CA ASN A 163 -6.85 2.60 -7.92
C ASN A 163 -7.46 3.17 -6.63
N SER A 164 -6.64 3.77 -5.79
CA SER A 164 -7.12 4.41 -4.56
C SER A 164 -8.13 5.53 -4.82
N SER A 165 -8.21 6.07 -6.06
CA SER A 165 -9.21 7.05 -6.45
C SER A 165 -10.65 6.57 -6.24
N ASN A 166 -10.89 5.27 -6.25
CA ASN A 166 -12.20 4.69 -5.97
C ASN A 166 -12.62 4.81 -4.48
N PHE A 167 -11.65 5.04 -3.58
CA PHE A 167 -11.86 5.06 -2.13
C PHE A 167 -11.43 6.37 -1.47
N SER A 168 -10.71 7.22 -2.20
CA SER A 168 -10.14 8.47 -1.69
C SER A 168 -10.03 9.52 -2.79
N ALA A 169 -9.59 10.71 -2.41
CA ALA A 169 -9.31 11.79 -3.35
C ALA A 169 -7.94 11.69 -4.05
N GLN A 170 -7.24 10.54 -3.98
CA GLN A 170 -5.92 10.35 -4.56
C GLN A 170 -5.93 9.34 -5.70
N ASN A 171 -5.27 9.68 -6.80
CA ASN A 171 -5.03 8.77 -7.93
C ASN A 171 -3.72 7.98 -7.67
N ARG A 172 -3.85 6.70 -7.25
CA ARG A 172 -2.73 5.82 -6.94
C ARG A 172 -3.05 4.39 -7.37
N GLN A 173 -2.53 3.97 -8.51
CA GLN A 173 -2.71 2.62 -9.05
C GLN A 173 -1.71 1.65 -8.44
N ARG A 174 -2.22 0.51 -7.92
CA ARG A 174 -1.41 -0.56 -7.35
C ARG A 174 -1.95 -1.92 -7.73
N TYR A 175 -1.07 -2.88 -7.88
CA TYR A 175 -1.45 -4.29 -7.92
C TYR A 175 -1.56 -4.85 -6.52
N TYR A 176 -2.62 -5.62 -6.30
CA TYR A 176 -2.82 -6.40 -5.09
C TYR A 176 -2.92 -7.87 -5.46
N PHE A 177 -2.11 -8.69 -4.79
CA PHE A 177 -2.10 -10.14 -4.95
C PHE A 177 -2.58 -10.72 -3.64
N CYS A 178 -3.68 -11.47 -3.68
CA CYS A 178 -4.31 -12.10 -2.53
C CYS A 178 -4.61 -13.55 -2.85
N ASN A 179 -4.47 -14.47 -1.89
CA ASN A 179 -4.91 -15.85 -2.03
C ASN A 179 -6.37 -16.07 -1.58
N PHE A 180 -7.13 -15.01 -1.59
CA PHE A 180 -8.57 -14.95 -1.38
C PHE A 180 -9.21 -13.95 -2.34
N ASP A 181 -10.53 -14.06 -2.51
CA ASP A 181 -11.25 -13.21 -3.44
C ASP A 181 -11.32 -11.76 -2.95
N ILE A 182 -10.98 -10.83 -3.83
CA ILE A 182 -11.19 -9.41 -3.58
C ILE A 182 -12.63 -9.10 -3.97
N PRO A 183 -13.48 -8.63 -3.04
CA PRO A 183 -14.88 -8.36 -3.34
C PRO A 183 -15.02 -7.19 -4.32
N GLU A 184 -16.12 -7.20 -5.06
CA GLU A 184 -16.48 -6.04 -5.88
C GLU A 184 -16.63 -4.79 -5.01
N TYR A 185 -16.18 -3.68 -5.54
CA TYR A 185 -16.25 -2.39 -4.86
C TYR A 185 -16.82 -1.31 -5.79
N LYS A 186 -17.49 -0.33 -5.18
CA LYS A 186 -18.00 0.85 -5.88
C LYS A 186 -17.09 2.05 -5.63
N ASP A 187 -16.98 2.92 -6.64
CA ASP A 187 -16.33 4.22 -6.45
C ASP A 187 -17.14 5.04 -5.42
N LYS A 188 -16.46 5.50 -4.38
CA LYS A 188 -17.06 6.33 -3.33
C LYS A 188 -17.29 7.78 -3.75
N GLY A 189 -16.83 8.18 -4.95
CA GLY A 189 -17.01 9.51 -5.49
C GLY A 189 -16.32 10.63 -4.70
N ILE A 190 -15.37 10.33 -3.81
CA ILE A 190 -14.70 11.32 -2.96
C ILE A 190 -13.81 12.20 -3.83
N LEU A 191 -14.12 13.49 -3.91
CA LEU A 191 -13.35 14.46 -4.69
C LEU A 191 -12.32 15.18 -3.80
N LEU A 192 -11.28 15.69 -4.43
CA LEU A 192 -10.23 16.42 -3.70
C LEU A 192 -10.77 17.64 -2.97
N LYS A 193 -11.71 18.38 -3.59
CA LYS A 193 -12.40 19.52 -2.96
C LYS A 193 -13.16 19.16 -1.69
N ASP A 194 -13.62 17.90 -1.56
CA ASP A 194 -14.45 17.46 -0.44
C ASP A 194 -13.62 17.21 0.84
N ILE A 195 -12.30 17.10 0.70
CA ILE A 195 -11.38 16.83 1.80
C ILE A 195 -10.45 17.99 2.15
N LEU A 196 -10.56 19.10 1.43
CA LEU A 196 -9.77 20.31 1.73
C LEU A 196 -10.40 21.07 2.90
N GLU A 197 -9.56 21.52 3.83
CA GLU A 197 -9.96 22.43 4.90
C GLU A 197 -10.20 23.84 4.35
N ASN A 198 -9.37 24.26 3.38
CA ASN A 198 -9.49 25.53 2.68
C ASN A 198 -8.78 25.45 1.31
N GLY A 199 -8.96 26.50 0.49
CA GLY A 199 -8.33 26.61 -0.82
C GLY A 199 -9.09 25.89 -1.94
N HIS A 200 -8.48 25.88 -3.12
CA HIS A 200 -9.04 25.32 -4.35
C HIS A 200 -8.03 24.47 -5.08
N THR A 201 -8.51 23.52 -5.86
CA THR A 201 -7.70 22.67 -6.73
C THR A 201 -8.26 22.68 -8.15
N ASP A 202 -7.40 22.41 -9.11
CA ASP A 202 -7.72 22.37 -10.55
C ASP A 202 -8.22 20.98 -11.01
N ARG A 203 -8.35 20.03 -10.08
CA ARG A 203 -8.69 18.64 -10.41
C ARG A 203 -9.48 17.94 -9.31
N ASP A 204 -10.23 16.93 -9.70
CA ASP A 204 -11.08 16.13 -8.81
C ASP A 204 -10.31 15.15 -7.95
N LYS A 205 -9.20 14.62 -8.44
CA LYS A 205 -8.35 13.66 -7.72
C LYS A 205 -6.91 14.13 -7.70
N SER A 206 -6.27 14.10 -6.56
CA SER A 206 -4.87 14.51 -6.42
C SER A 206 -3.92 13.61 -7.19
N HIS A 207 -2.75 14.13 -7.53
CA HIS A 207 -1.63 13.31 -7.94
C HIS A 207 -1.21 12.37 -6.80
N CYS A 208 -0.59 11.24 -7.17
CA CYS A 208 -0.04 10.31 -6.19
C CYS A 208 0.99 11.03 -5.29
N ILE A 209 0.81 10.90 -3.97
CA ILE A 209 1.81 11.37 -3.01
C ILE A 209 3.08 10.53 -3.17
N ASP A 210 4.21 11.19 -3.34
CA ASP A 210 5.53 10.59 -3.47
C ASP A 210 6.47 11.02 -2.33
N ALA A 211 7.56 10.29 -2.15
CA ALA A 211 8.57 10.56 -1.11
C ALA A 211 9.29 11.91 -1.26
N ASN A 212 9.07 12.65 -2.34
CA ASN A 212 9.71 13.93 -2.60
C ASN A 212 8.84 15.15 -2.27
N TYR A 213 7.72 14.97 -1.57
CA TYR A 213 6.85 16.09 -1.19
C TYR A 213 7.58 17.14 -0.36
N PHE A 214 8.55 16.74 0.46
CA PHE A 214 9.39 17.66 1.24
C PHE A 214 10.17 18.69 0.40
N LYS A 215 10.39 18.42 -0.90
CA LYS A 215 11.02 19.36 -1.84
C LYS A 215 10.10 20.50 -2.28
N GLY A 216 8.89 20.55 -1.74
CA GLY A 216 7.86 21.51 -2.13
C GLY A 216 7.35 21.31 -3.55
N GLY A 217 6.27 22.02 -3.88
CA GLY A 217 5.70 22.09 -5.21
C GLY A 217 6.29 23.24 -6.01
N ASN A 218 6.41 23.07 -7.32
CA ASN A 218 6.60 24.15 -8.26
C ASN A 218 5.69 23.95 -9.47
N LEU A 219 5.30 25.03 -10.12
CA LEU A 219 4.34 25.05 -11.21
C LEU A 219 4.78 24.13 -12.37
N LYS A 220 6.07 24.13 -12.72
CA LYS A 220 6.60 23.27 -13.78
C LYS A 220 6.43 21.79 -13.46
N SER A 221 6.78 21.35 -12.25
CA SER A 221 6.58 19.97 -11.83
C SER A 221 5.11 19.59 -11.74
N TYR A 222 4.28 20.53 -11.37
CA TYR A 222 2.83 20.36 -11.25
C TYR A 222 2.17 20.13 -12.60
N PHE A 223 2.36 21.06 -13.55
CA PHE A 223 1.69 21.01 -14.85
C PHE A 223 2.34 20.03 -15.83
N GLU A 224 3.67 19.99 -15.93
CA GLU A 224 4.37 19.18 -16.92
C GLU A 224 4.61 17.72 -16.47
N LYS A 225 4.84 17.49 -15.16
CA LYS A 225 5.19 16.18 -14.63
C LYS A 225 4.08 15.52 -13.83
N HIS A 226 2.95 16.19 -13.66
CA HIS A 226 1.79 15.69 -12.92
C HIS A 226 2.15 15.17 -11.52
N ARG A 227 2.92 15.97 -10.77
CA ARG A 227 3.45 15.60 -9.45
C ARG A 227 3.22 16.68 -8.42
N ARG A 228 3.06 16.25 -7.16
CA ARG A 228 2.99 17.14 -5.99
C ARG A 228 1.81 18.11 -6.08
N GLN A 229 0.62 17.54 -5.82
CA GLN A 229 -0.62 18.31 -5.81
C GLN A 229 -0.46 19.64 -5.08
N LEU A 230 -0.90 20.70 -5.73
CA LEU A 230 -0.96 22.05 -5.17
C LEU A 230 -2.40 22.40 -4.78
N VAL A 231 -2.53 23.20 -3.74
CA VAL A 231 -3.77 23.83 -3.29
C VAL A 231 -3.57 25.34 -3.37
N PHE A 232 -4.50 26.03 -3.98
CA PHE A 232 -4.41 27.46 -4.23
C PHE A 232 -5.33 28.20 -3.25
N ASN A 233 -4.79 29.23 -2.56
CA ASN A 233 -5.53 30.00 -1.55
C ASN A 233 -6.55 30.97 -2.12
N ARG A 234 -6.46 31.30 -3.42
CA ARG A 234 -7.42 32.14 -4.13
C ARG A 234 -7.95 31.39 -5.33
N CYS A 235 -9.21 31.60 -5.66
CA CYS A 235 -9.74 31.21 -6.96
C CYS A 235 -8.90 31.93 -8.05
N LEU A 236 -7.88 31.26 -8.54
CA LEU A 236 -7.39 31.56 -9.85
C LEU A 236 -8.52 31.10 -10.79
N GLN A 237 -9.33 32.01 -11.28
CA GLN A 237 -9.99 31.77 -12.55
C GLN A 237 -8.84 31.65 -13.56
N VAL A 238 -8.27 30.44 -13.65
CA VAL A 238 -7.32 30.10 -14.71
C VAL A 238 -8.18 29.96 -15.96
N GLY A 239 -8.54 31.07 -16.56
CA GLY A 239 -9.06 31.05 -17.91
C GLY A 239 -7.97 30.55 -18.85
N GLU A 240 -8.32 29.99 -19.99
CA GLU A 240 -7.36 29.55 -21.03
C GLU A 240 -6.31 30.65 -21.36
N ALA A 241 -6.61 31.93 -21.10
CA ALA A 241 -5.70 33.06 -21.25
C ALA A 241 -4.50 33.01 -20.29
N ASP A 242 -4.66 32.52 -19.06
CA ASP A 242 -3.57 32.49 -18.08
C ASP A 242 -2.59 31.35 -18.36
N ILE A 243 -3.05 30.24 -18.95
CA ILE A 243 -2.20 29.15 -19.43
C ILE A 243 -1.33 29.63 -20.59
N LYS A 244 -1.91 30.41 -21.55
CA LYS A 244 -1.18 31.00 -22.68
C LYS A 244 -0.21 32.10 -22.24
N GLY A 245 -0.53 32.86 -21.19
CA GLY A 245 0.37 33.84 -20.60
C GLY A 245 1.62 33.22 -20.00
N TYR A 246 1.52 32.04 -19.42
CA TYR A 246 2.67 31.28 -18.89
C TYR A 246 3.56 30.72 -20.01
N GLU A 247 2.99 30.30 -21.13
CA GLU A 247 3.73 29.87 -22.33
C GLU A 247 4.48 30.99 -23.02
N SER A 248 4.00 32.24 -22.95
CA SER A 248 4.65 33.39 -23.53
C SER A 248 5.79 33.98 -22.69
N MET A 249 5.97 33.54 -21.46
CA MET A 249 7.08 33.91 -20.56
C MET A 249 8.29 32.97 -20.62
N ARG A 250 8.36 32.10 -21.60
CA ARG A 250 9.49 31.21 -21.88
C ARG A 250 10.48 31.87 -22.87
#